data_f9f6369ba17b44f405ca5eca41db488e
#
_entry.id   f9f6369ba17b44f405ca5eca41db488e
#
_cell.length_a   1.000
_cell.length_b   1.000
_cell.length_c   1.000
_cell.angle_alpha   90.00
_cell.angle_beta   90.00
_cell.angle_gamma   90.00
#
_symmetry.space_group_name_H-M   'P 1'
#
loop_
_entity.id
_entity.type
_entity.pdbx_description
1 polymer ?
#
loop_
_entity_poly.entity_id
_entity_poly.type
_entity_poly.pdbx_seq_one_letter_code
_entity_poly.pdbx_strand_id
1 'polypeptide(L)'
;MSEFSYEMLNEFLIKSVIHEFYIPHKNDSKFKLFVKRDDLIHNEFSGNKLRKLKFNLKAYFDNRCYGILTFGGAFSNHLLATASVCNYLNIPCIGIVRGDELDLNSNSILRRCSELGMILSFYSRSNFNQIKKTTGNYFFEGNQYWAVPEGGANTEGVFGCREIVSKSDFDFIIVAQGTATTSSGILLELKEKQKMIVVPVLKGFDSLKEMKTLLGNEFERLKDKLIVLDQFHFGGYAKTNSELIFFVDKFNETNNFQIEPVYTGKVMFALNKWIESVNFKENKKVLFVHTGGLTNL
;
A
#
# COMPACT_ATOMS: atom_id res chain seq x y z
N MET A 1 -0.23 7.14 -28.02
CA MET A 1 -1.28 7.04 -26.99
C MET A 1 -1.16 8.26 -26.12
N SER A 2 -2.22 9.03 -25.98
CA SER A 2 -2.23 10.36 -25.40
C SER A 2 -2.17 10.36 -23.88
N GLU A 3 -1.71 11.46 -23.28
CA GLU A 3 -1.81 11.84 -21.85
C GLU A 3 -3.17 11.49 -21.20
N PHE A 4 -4.18 11.31 -22.01
CA PHE A 4 -5.57 11.06 -21.67
C PHE A 4 -5.81 9.73 -20.92
N SER A 5 -5.04 8.67 -21.20
CA SER A 5 -5.36 7.33 -20.64
C SER A 5 -5.00 7.14 -19.16
N TYR A 6 -3.97 7.83 -18.65
CA TYR A 6 -3.67 7.68 -17.20
C TYR A 6 -4.53 8.61 -16.33
N GLU A 7 -5.04 9.73 -16.87
CA GLU A 7 -5.96 10.64 -16.17
C GLU A 7 -7.30 9.99 -15.89
N MET A 8 -7.74 9.02 -16.70
CA MET A 8 -8.94 8.21 -16.44
C MET A 8 -8.88 7.49 -15.08
N LEU A 9 -7.68 7.21 -14.58
CA LEU A 9 -7.51 6.61 -13.25
C LEU A 9 -7.99 7.53 -12.11
N ASN A 10 -8.07 8.85 -12.34
CA ASN A 10 -8.60 9.78 -11.34
C ASN A 10 -10.08 9.52 -11.05
N GLU A 11 -10.86 8.99 -11.99
CA GLU A 11 -12.25 8.62 -11.79
C GLU A 11 -12.42 7.56 -10.71
N PHE A 12 -11.45 6.68 -10.57
CA PHE A 12 -11.44 5.69 -9.48
C PHE A 12 -11.08 6.33 -8.15
N LEU A 13 -10.14 7.29 -8.14
CA LEU A 13 -9.64 7.93 -6.93
C LEU A 13 -10.69 8.77 -6.20
N ILE A 14 -11.69 9.32 -6.90
CA ILE A 14 -12.80 10.07 -6.30
C ILE A 14 -13.70 9.20 -5.41
N LYS A 15 -13.69 7.88 -5.59
CA LYS A 15 -14.42 6.93 -4.72
C LYS A 15 -13.81 6.81 -3.32
N SER A 16 -12.59 7.32 -3.13
CA SER A 16 -11.90 7.34 -1.84
C SER A 16 -12.47 8.44 -0.95
N VAL A 17 -13.55 8.12 -0.26
CA VAL A 17 -14.22 9.00 0.69
C VAL A 17 -13.62 8.94 2.09
N ILE A 18 -13.92 9.95 2.92
CA ILE A 18 -13.55 9.95 4.35
C ILE A 18 -14.84 9.96 5.15
N HIS A 19 -14.94 9.07 6.14
CA HIS A 19 -16.01 9.08 7.11
C HIS A 19 -15.54 8.72 8.51
N GLU A 20 -16.36 9.03 9.52
CA GLU A 20 -16.07 8.72 10.90
C GLU A 20 -16.28 7.23 11.21
N PHE A 21 -15.51 6.68 12.15
CA PHE A 21 -15.68 5.32 12.64
C PHE A 21 -15.40 5.24 14.14
N TYR A 22 -15.68 4.09 14.75
CA TYR A 22 -15.54 3.86 16.18
C TYR A 22 -14.74 2.59 16.47
N ILE A 23 -13.94 2.63 17.54
CA ILE A 23 -13.31 1.43 18.08
C ILE A 23 -14.23 0.86 19.17
N PRO A 24 -14.59 -0.43 19.13
CA PRO A 24 -15.45 -1.05 20.13
C PRO A 24 -14.99 -0.77 21.57
N HIS A 25 -15.93 -0.55 22.49
CA HIS A 25 -15.70 -0.30 23.93
C HIS A 25 -14.97 1.00 24.30
N LYS A 26 -14.92 2.00 23.39
CA LYS A 26 -14.30 3.31 23.66
C LYS A 26 -15.26 4.47 23.45
N ASN A 27 -16.12 4.70 24.46
CA ASN A 27 -17.13 5.76 24.37
C ASN A 27 -16.66 7.16 24.83
N ASP A 28 -15.51 7.28 25.51
CA ASP A 28 -15.02 8.55 26.10
C ASP A 28 -13.61 8.94 25.64
N SER A 29 -13.23 8.63 24.41
CA SER A 29 -11.92 9.02 23.96
C SER A 29 -11.88 10.48 23.46
N LYS A 30 -10.82 11.22 23.81
CA LYS A 30 -10.51 12.53 23.23
C LYS A 30 -10.10 12.45 21.75
N PHE A 31 -10.39 11.33 21.10
CA PHE A 31 -10.06 11.07 19.70
C PHE A 31 -11.31 10.97 18.86
N LYS A 32 -11.35 11.76 17.79
CA LYS A 32 -12.28 11.56 16.67
C LYS A 32 -11.56 10.77 15.59
N LEU A 33 -12.11 9.61 15.25
CA LEU A 33 -11.48 8.66 14.34
C LEU A 33 -12.16 8.71 12.97
N PHE A 34 -11.34 8.83 11.94
CA PHE A 34 -11.80 8.90 10.56
C PHE A 34 -11.05 7.86 9.71
N VAL A 35 -11.73 7.29 8.75
CA VAL A 35 -11.13 6.37 7.77
C VAL A 35 -11.16 6.98 6.37
N LYS A 36 -10.03 6.93 5.67
CA LYS A 36 -9.95 7.18 4.25
C LYS A 36 -10.06 5.85 3.50
N ARG A 37 -11.14 5.70 2.74
CA ARG A 37 -11.60 4.48 2.11
C ARG A 37 -10.95 4.26 0.74
N ASP A 38 -9.60 4.14 0.70
CA ASP A 38 -8.90 3.79 -0.53
C ASP A 38 -9.26 2.36 -1.01
N ASP A 39 -9.78 1.51 -0.13
CA ASP A 39 -10.32 0.20 -0.48
C ASP A 39 -11.51 0.25 -1.46
N LEU A 40 -12.24 1.36 -1.51
CA LEU A 40 -13.38 1.56 -2.44
C LEU A 40 -12.96 2.00 -3.85
N ILE A 41 -11.68 2.29 -4.07
CA ILE A 41 -11.19 2.76 -5.36
C ILE A 41 -11.54 1.78 -6.49
N HIS A 42 -11.20 0.50 -6.31
CA HIS A 42 -11.52 -0.58 -7.25
C HIS A 42 -11.33 -1.94 -6.57
N ASN A 43 -11.99 -2.98 -7.05
CA ASN A 43 -11.93 -4.32 -6.43
C ASN A 43 -10.53 -4.97 -6.52
N GLU A 44 -9.84 -4.89 -7.66
CA GLU A 44 -8.55 -5.57 -7.88
C GLU A 44 -7.34 -4.64 -7.73
N PHE A 45 -7.41 -3.37 -8.17
CA PHE A 45 -6.34 -2.40 -7.99
C PHE A 45 -6.66 -1.36 -6.90
N SER A 46 -7.30 -1.82 -5.84
CA SER A 46 -7.75 -0.99 -4.73
C SER A 46 -6.61 -0.43 -3.88
N GLY A 47 -6.99 0.50 -3.05
CA GLY A 47 -6.13 1.05 -2.01
C GLY A 47 -4.93 1.81 -2.58
N ASN A 48 -3.83 1.69 -1.87
CA ASN A 48 -2.58 2.37 -2.21
C ASN A 48 -1.93 1.88 -3.52
N LYS A 49 -2.44 0.79 -4.14
CA LYS A 49 -1.80 0.22 -5.34
C LYS A 49 -2.03 1.09 -6.56
N LEU A 50 -3.28 1.56 -6.79
CA LEU A 50 -3.56 2.49 -7.88
C LEU A 50 -2.74 3.78 -7.75
N ARG A 51 -2.64 4.33 -6.53
CA ARG A 51 -1.85 5.55 -6.30
C ARG A 51 -0.39 5.38 -6.67
N LYS A 52 0.22 4.24 -6.27
CA LYS A 52 1.60 3.92 -6.63
C LYS A 52 1.79 3.71 -8.13
N LEU A 53 0.80 3.10 -8.80
CA LEU A 53 0.86 2.84 -10.24
C LEU A 53 0.64 4.10 -11.07
N LYS A 54 -0.13 5.07 -10.61
CA LYS A 54 -0.51 6.27 -11.36
C LYS A 54 0.70 7.01 -11.98
N PHE A 55 1.71 7.33 -11.19
CA PHE A 55 2.90 8.02 -11.70
C PHE A 55 3.89 7.08 -12.40
N ASN A 56 3.89 5.80 -12.07
CA ASN A 56 4.61 4.78 -12.84
C ASN A 56 4.04 4.65 -14.27
N LEU A 57 2.72 4.72 -14.42
CA LEU A 57 2.07 4.74 -15.72
C LEU A 57 2.39 6.02 -16.49
N LYS A 58 2.40 7.19 -15.80
CA LYS A 58 2.86 8.42 -16.42
C LYS A 58 4.27 8.26 -16.98
N ALA A 59 5.19 7.75 -16.19
CA ALA A 59 6.56 7.51 -16.60
C ALA A 59 6.66 6.51 -17.78
N TYR A 60 5.83 5.46 -17.76
CA TYR A 60 5.70 4.52 -18.89
C TYR A 60 5.34 5.24 -20.19
N PHE A 61 4.32 6.12 -20.18
CA PHE A 61 3.92 6.88 -21.36
C PHE A 61 4.98 7.89 -21.81
N ASP A 62 5.56 8.63 -20.87
CA ASP A 62 6.62 9.63 -21.13
C ASP A 62 7.86 8.99 -21.81
N ASN A 63 8.24 7.78 -21.38
CA ASN A 63 9.38 7.04 -21.91
C ASN A 63 9.03 6.17 -23.15
N ARG A 64 7.78 6.14 -23.59
CA ARG A 64 7.30 5.35 -24.74
C ARG A 64 7.70 3.87 -24.66
N CYS A 65 7.64 3.31 -23.45
CA CYS A 65 7.95 1.91 -23.24
C CYS A 65 6.96 0.99 -23.95
N TYR A 66 7.38 -0.24 -24.25
CA TYR A 66 6.51 -1.27 -24.84
C TYR A 66 5.43 -1.72 -23.85
N GLY A 67 5.78 -1.87 -22.57
CA GLY A 67 4.88 -2.35 -21.51
C GLY A 67 5.40 -2.05 -20.12
N ILE A 68 4.70 -2.59 -19.12
CA ILE A 68 5.08 -2.54 -17.70
C ILE A 68 5.69 -3.90 -17.31
N LEU A 69 6.81 -3.87 -16.57
CA LEU A 69 7.38 -5.05 -15.92
C LEU A 69 7.35 -4.82 -14.40
N THR A 70 6.89 -5.80 -13.63
CA THR A 70 6.86 -5.67 -12.17
C THR A 70 7.21 -6.95 -11.44
N PHE A 71 7.33 -6.89 -10.11
CA PHE A 71 7.86 -7.96 -9.27
C PHE A 71 6.93 -8.23 -8.09
N GLY A 72 6.79 -9.51 -7.69
CA GLY A 72 6.02 -9.86 -6.51
C GLY A 72 6.15 -11.32 -6.11
N GLY A 73 5.70 -11.65 -4.89
CA GLY A 73 5.52 -13.03 -4.46
C GLY A 73 4.19 -13.62 -4.93
N ALA A 74 3.95 -14.90 -4.67
CA ALA A 74 2.77 -15.65 -5.09
C ALA A 74 1.43 -15.00 -4.72
N PHE A 75 1.36 -14.35 -3.56
CA PHE A 75 0.13 -13.70 -3.03
C PHE A 75 0.22 -12.16 -3.11
N SER A 76 0.88 -11.64 -4.15
CA SER A 76 1.14 -10.20 -4.27
C SER A 76 -0.07 -9.44 -4.80
N ASN A 77 -0.70 -8.64 -3.93
CA ASN A 77 -1.71 -7.66 -4.34
C ASN A 77 -1.17 -6.59 -5.30
N HIS A 78 0.17 -6.43 -5.37
CA HIS A 78 0.78 -5.51 -6.32
C HIS A 78 0.82 -6.10 -7.74
N LEU A 79 1.12 -7.40 -7.89
CA LEU A 79 1.02 -8.08 -9.18
C LEU A 79 -0.41 -7.99 -9.73
N LEU A 80 -1.41 -8.35 -8.92
CA LEU A 80 -2.81 -8.30 -9.32
C LEU A 80 -3.24 -6.89 -9.73
N ALA A 81 -2.89 -5.89 -8.93
CA ALA A 81 -3.23 -4.50 -9.23
C ALA A 81 -2.57 -4.03 -10.54
N THR A 82 -1.31 -4.41 -10.78
CA THR A 82 -0.62 -4.06 -12.02
C THR A 82 -1.26 -4.76 -13.22
N ALA A 83 -1.56 -6.06 -13.12
CA ALA A 83 -2.23 -6.82 -14.17
C ALA A 83 -3.59 -6.19 -14.52
N SER A 84 -4.39 -5.87 -13.51
CA SER A 84 -5.73 -5.32 -13.69
C SER A 84 -5.71 -3.91 -14.31
N VAL A 85 -4.82 -3.03 -13.86
CA VAL A 85 -4.67 -1.69 -14.47
C VAL A 85 -4.13 -1.77 -15.89
N CYS A 86 -3.15 -2.64 -16.16
CA CYS A 86 -2.61 -2.83 -17.50
C CYS A 86 -3.66 -3.41 -18.46
N ASN A 87 -4.48 -4.37 -18.00
CA ASN A 87 -5.61 -4.87 -18.76
C ASN A 87 -6.62 -3.77 -19.10
N TYR A 88 -7.01 -2.95 -18.10
CA TYR A 88 -7.93 -1.83 -18.28
C TYR A 88 -7.43 -0.80 -19.31
N LEU A 89 -6.10 -0.55 -19.34
CA LEU A 89 -5.47 0.41 -20.25
C LEU A 89 -4.96 -0.23 -21.55
N ASN A 90 -5.12 -1.54 -21.76
CA ASN A 90 -4.57 -2.31 -22.87
C ASN A 90 -3.03 -2.14 -22.99
N ILE A 91 -2.32 -2.19 -21.87
CA ILE A 91 -0.85 -2.13 -21.80
C ILE A 91 -0.29 -3.53 -21.61
N PRO A 92 0.67 -4.00 -22.44
CA PRO A 92 1.39 -5.24 -22.21
C PRO A 92 2.06 -5.24 -20.83
N CYS A 93 1.96 -6.33 -20.07
CA CYS A 93 2.62 -6.38 -18.78
C CYS A 93 3.23 -7.75 -18.46
N ILE A 94 4.36 -7.71 -17.73
CA ILE A 94 5.10 -8.87 -17.26
C ILE A 94 5.18 -8.82 -15.74
N GLY A 95 4.90 -9.96 -15.09
CA GLY A 95 5.09 -10.17 -13.67
C GLY A 95 6.23 -11.15 -13.40
N ILE A 96 7.32 -10.68 -12.81
CA ILE A 96 8.37 -11.56 -12.29
C ILE A 96 7.94 -12.06 -10.91
N VAL A 97 7.73 -13.36 -10.80
CA VAL A 97 7.19 -14.00 -9.58
C VAL A 97 8.32 -14.70 -8.82
N ARG A 98 8.37 -14.48 -7.50
CA ARG A 98 9.31 -15.17 -6.62
C ARG A 98 8.85 -16.59 -6.32
N GLY A 99 9.62 -17.57 -6.79
CA GLY A 99 9.40 -19.01 -6.60
C GLY A 99 9.37 -19.72 -7.92
N ASP A 100 10.48 -20.36 -8.29
CA ASP A 100 10.62 -21.17 -9.49
C ASP A 100 9.90 -22.52 -9.40
N GLU A 101 9.44 -22.88 -8.21
CA GLU A 101 8.56 -24.01 -7.94
C GLU A 101 7.08 -23.74 -8.25
N LEU A 102 6.71 -22.49 -8.54
CA LEU A 102 5.33 -22.06 -8.78
C LEU A 102 4.97 -22.10 -10.27
N ASP A 103 3.69 -22.12 -10.54
CA ASP A 103 3.08 -22.00 -11.87
C ASP A 103 1.82 -21.11 -11.85
N LEU A 104 1.16 -20.97 -12.99
CA LEU A 104 -0.06 -20.18 -13.17
C LEU A 104 -1.22 -20.67 -12.29
N ASN A 105 -1.23 -21.95 -11.89
CA ASN A 105 -2.30 -22.59 -11.14
C ASN A 105 -2.01 -22.70 -9.63
N SER A 106 -0.83 -22.24 -9.21
CA SER A 106 -0.40 -22.35 -7.81
C SER A 106 -1.31 -21.65 -6.82
N ASN A 107 -2.03 -20.60 -7.26
CA ASN A 107 -3.09 -19.94 -6.47
C ASN A 107 -4.00 -19.06 -7.37
N SER A 108 -5.10 -18.56 -6.77
CA SER A 108 -6.09 -17.74 -7.46
C SER A 108 -5.55 -16.40 -7.95
N ILE A 109 -4.61 -15.77 -7.22
CA ILE A 109 -4.02 -14.47 -7.60
C ILE A 109 -3.17 -14.62 -8.87
N LEU A 110 -2.29 -15.61 -8.94
CA LEU A 110 -1.45 -15.84 -10.13
C LEU A 110 -2.30 -16.21 -11.34
N ARG A 111 -3.31 -17.07 -11.15
CA ARG A 111 -4.29 -17.39 -12.20
C ARG A 111 -4.99 -16.13 -12.69
N ARG A 112 -5.49 -15.29 -11.77
CA ARG A 112 -6.17 -14.05 -12.13
C ARG A 112 -5.27 -13.06 -12.86
N CYS A 113 -4.01 -12.92 -12.47
CA CYS A 113 -3.04 -12.11 -13.20
C CYS A 113 -2.87 -12.57 -14.66
N SER A 114 -2.78 -13.88 -14.87
CA SER A 114 -2.68 -14.47 -16.22
C SER A 114 -3.98 -14.26 -17.03
N GLU A 115 -5.16 -14.44 -16.44
CA GLU A 115 -6.46 -14.15 -17.08
C GLU A 115 -6.59 -12.69 -17.52
N LEU A 116 -5.97 -11.76 -16.78
CA LEU A 116 -5.91 -10.34 -17.12
C LEU A 116 -4.85 -10.01 -18.18
N GLY A 117 -4.17 -11.02 -18.74
CA GLY A 117 -3.19 -10.88 -19.81
C GLY A 117 -1.77 -10.58 -19.34
N MET A 118 -1.47 -10.66 -18.03
CA MET A 118 -0.09 -10.55 -17.53
C MET A 118 0.71 -11.83 -17.87
N ILE A 119 1.87 -11.66 -18.51
CA ILE A 119 2.83 -12.75 -18.70
C ILE A 119 3.58 -12.95 -17.39
N LEU A 120 3.49 -14.14 -16.79
CA LEU A 120 4.18 -14.47 -15.55
C LEU A 120 5.46 -15.26 -15.81
N SER A 121 6.57 -14.79 -15.24
CA SER A 121 7.88 -15.45 -15.26
C SER A 121 8.31 -15.79 -13.84
N PHE A 122 8.60 -17.07 -13.58
CA PHE A 122 8.90 -17.59 -12.24
C PHE A 122 10.39 -17.67 -12.02
N TYR A 123 10.88 -17.02 -10.96
CA TYR A 123 12.30 -16.89 -10.66
C TYR A 123 12.63 -17.48 -9.30
N SER A 124 13.80 -18.12 -9.18
CA SER A 124 14.31 -18.58 -7.88
C SER A 124 14.38 -17.40 -6.88
N ARG A 125 14.25 -17.69 -5.59
CA ARG A 125 14.33 -16.68 -4.53
C ARG A 125 15.61 -15.85 -4.59
N SER A 126 16.72 -16.49 -4.98
CA SER A 126 18.01 -15.84 -5.15
C SER A 126 17.97 -14.81 -6.26
N ASN A 127 17.60 -15.24 -7.49
CA ASN A 127 17.56 -14.38 -8.68
C ASN A 127 16.54 -13.25 -8.50
N PHE A 128 15.35 -13.55 -7.95
CA PHE A 128 14.35 -12.53 -7.64
C PHE A 128 14.88 -11.43 -6.71
N ASN A 129 15.61 -11.80 -5.65
CA ASN A 129 16.15 -10.83 -4.69
C ASN A 129 17.18 -9.87 -5.31
N GLN A 130 17.86 -10.28 -6.38
CA GLN A 130 18.81 -9.44 -7.08
C GLN A 130 18.14 -8.35 -7.93
N ILE A 131 16.94 -8.65 -8.47
CA ILE A 131 16.30 -7.79 -9.48
C ILE A 131 15.02 -7.08 -9.00
N LYS A 132 14.42 -7.51 -7.90
CA LYS A 132 13.12 -7.00 -7.42
C LYS A 132 13.05 -5.50 -7.11
N LYS A 133 14.20 -4.82 -7.02
CA LYS A 133 14.32 -3.36 -6.82
C LYS A 133 14.57 -2.61 -8.13
N THR A 134 14.58 -3.29 -9.27
CA THR A 134 14.75 -2.65 -10.59
C THR A 134 13.62 -1.65 -10.84
N THR A 135 13.98 -0.46 -11.30
CA THR A 135 13.04 0.62 -11.63
C THR A 135 13.49 1.37 -12.87
N GLY A 136 12.55 1.97 -13.59
CA GLY A 136 12.84 2.74 -14.81
C GLY A 136 12.90 1.88 -16.07
N ASN A 137 13.61 2.36 -17.09
CA ASN A 137 13.75 1.65 -18.36
C ASN A 137 14.50 0.34 -18.19
N TYR A 138 13.90 -0.76 -18.62
CA TYR A 138 14.45 -2.10 -18.50
C TYR A 138 14.21 -2.90 -19.78
N PHE A 139 15.28 -3.48 -20.34
CA PHE A 139 15.21 -4.34 -21.54
C PHE A 139 14.92 -5.79 -21.12
N PHE A 140 13.84 -6.35 -21.67
CA PHE A 140 13.45 -7.73 -21.44
C PHE A 140 12.92 -8.34 -22.74
N GLU A 141 13.46 -9.49 -23.15
CA GLU A 141 13.08 -10.21 -24.39
C GLU A 141 12.97 -9.30 -25.63
N GLY A 142 13.96 -8.41 -25.81
CA GLY A 142 14.06 -7.55 -26.99
C GLY A 142 13.18 -6.27 -26.95
N ASN A 143 12.39 -6.07 -25.92
CA ASN A 143 11.54 -4.88 -25.75
C ASN A 143 11.94 -4.05 -24.53
N GLN A 144 11.69 -2.76 -24.60
CA GLN A 144 11.88 -1.84 -23.48
C GLN A 144 10.61 -1.75 -22.64
N TYR A 145 10.68 -2.14 -21.37
CA TYR A 145 9.62 -2.01 -20.38
C TYR A 145 9.93 -0.91 -19.37
N TRP A 146 8.88 -0.33 -18.79
CA TRP A 146 9.00 0.44 -17.56
C TRP A 146 8.93 -0.52 -16.38
N ALA A 147 10.05 -0.67 -15.67
CA ALA A 147 10.13 -1.55 -14.50
C ALA A 147 9.59 -0.85 -13.25
N VAL A 148 8.61 -1.48 -12.61
CA VAL A 148 8.02 -1.06 -11.33
C VAL A 148 8.46 -2.05 -10.26
N PRO A 149 9.25 -1.65 -9.26
CA PRO A 149 9.82 -2.57 -8.27
C PRO A 149 8.76 -3.23 -7.39
N GLU A 150 9.16 -4.25 -6.62
CA GLU A 150 8.27 -4.98 -5.70
C GLU A 150 7.48 -4.00 -4.81
N GLY A 151 6.14 -4.12 -4.85
CA GLY A 151 5.23 -3.25 -4.09
C GLY A 151 5.19 -1.80 -4.56
N GLY A 152 5.75 -1.46 -5.73
CA GLY A 152 5.81 -0.10 -6.26
C GLY A 152 6.74 0.82 -5.45
N ALA A 153 7.88 0.29 -4.97
CA ALA A 153 8.77 0.98 -4.04
C ALA A 153 9.81 1.84 -4.78
N ASN A 154 9.36 2.85 -5.49
CA ASN A 154 10.17 3.84 -6.20
C ASN A 154 9.63 5.28 -6.00
N THR A 155 10.29 6.24 -6.59
CA THR A 155 9.95 7.66 -6.50
C THR A 155 8.55 7.93 -7.04
N GLU A 156 8.17 7.35 -8.16
CA GLU A 156 6.86 7.48 -8.79
C GLU A 156 5.76 6.96 -7.84
N GLY A 157 6.00 5.81 -7.20
CA GLY A 157 5.09 5.25 -6.19
C GLY A 157 4.94 6.13 -4.96
N VAL A 158 6.02 6.74 -4.49
CA VAL A 158 6.00 7.73 -3.39
C VAL A 158 5.19 8.95 -3.79
N PHE A 159 5.41 9.51 -4.99
CA PHE A 159 4.67 10.68 -5.48
C PHE A 159 3.16 10.44 -5.53
N GLY A 160 2.71 9.30 -6.03
CA GLY A 160 1.29 8.96 -6.08
C GLY A 160 0.64 8.84 -4.70
N CYS A 161 1.40 8.39 -3.71
CA CYS A 161 0.92 8.27 -2.34
C CYS A 161 0.81 9.60 -1.58
N ARG A 162 1.42 10.70 -2.06
CA ARG A 162 1.23 12.05 -1.49
C ARG A 162 -0.23 12.49 -1.56
N GLU A 163 -0.94 12.11 -2.62
CA GLU A 163 -2.34 12.48 -2.83
C GLU A 163 -3.29 11.95 -1.76
N ILE A 164 -2.86 10.95 -0.95
CA ILE A 164 -3.69 10.34 0.10
C ILE A 164 -4.16 11.38 1.11
N VAL A 165 -3.27 12.27 1.52
CA VAL A 165 -3.52 13.24 2.60
C VAL A 165 -3.49 14.69 2.14
N SER A 166 -3.37 14.94 0.84
CA SER A 166 -3.46 16.28 0.29
C SER A 166 -4.79 16.92 0.73
N LYS A 167 -4.73 18.13 1.31
CA LYS A 167 -5.88 18.87 1.89
C LYS A 167 -6.45 18.27 3.18
N SER A 168 -5.78 17.32 3.85
CA SER A 168 -6.26 16.77 5.12
C SER A 168 -6.02 17.75 6.29
N ASP A 169 -6.95 17.72 7.26
CA ASP A 169 -6.87 18.50 8.50
C ASP A 169 -7.03 17.57 9.71
N PHE A 170 -6.08 16.63 9.84
CA PHE A 170 -6.01 15.65 10.92
C PHE A 170 -4.73 15.86 11.72
N ASP A 171 -4.75 15.61 13.03
CA ASP A 171 -3.56 15.70 13.89
C ASP A 171 -2.61 14.53 13.63
N PHE A 172 -3.21 13.34 13.45
CA PHE A 172 -2.47 12.10 13.22
C PHE A 172 -2.99 11.37 11.99
N ILE A 173 -2.08 10.80 11.22
CA ILE A 173 -2.38 9.88 10.11
C ILE A 173 -1.77 8.53 10.45
N ILE A 174 -2.56 7.46 10.43
CA ILE A 174 -2.06 6.10 10.71
C ILE A 174 -2.20 5.19 9.50
N VAL A 175 -1.16 4.40 9.22
CA VAL A 175 -1.12 3.53 8.04
C VAL A 175 -0.29 2.26 8.29
N ALA A 176 -0.70 1.14 7.65
CA ALA A 176 0.09 -0.08 7.58
C ALA A 176 1.35 0.13 6.75
N GLN A 177 2.47 -0.48 7.19
CA GLN A 177 3.72 -0.39 6.47
C GLN A 177 4.26 -1.77 6.07
N GLY A 178 4.34 -2.01 4.75
CA GLY A 178 4.99 -3.18 4.15
C GLY A 178 6.28 -2.81 3.41
N THR A 179 6.22 -1.95 2.39
CA THR A 179 7.36 -1.52 1.57
C THR A 179 7.76 -0.05 1.81
N ALA A 180 7.26 0.57 2.83
CA ALA A 180 7.45 1.99 3.18
C ALA A 180 6.98 3.04 2.14
N THR A 181 6.66 2.67 0.90
CA THR A 181 6.32 3.60 -0.18
C THR A 181 5.14 4.49 0.16
N THR A 182 4.05 3.90 0.68
CA THR A 182 2.82 4.65 1.03
C THR A 182 3.08 5.63 2.16
N SER A 183 3.74 5.17 3.22
CA SER A 183 4.11 6.02 4.36
C SER A 183 5.10 7.11 3.96
N SER A 184 6.04 6.84 3.05
CA SER A 184 6.95 7.86 2.51
C SER A 184 6.20 8.98 1.78
N GLY A 185 5.23 8.63 0.93
CA GLY A 185 4.40 9.63 0.24
C GLY A 185 3.56 10.47 1.21
N ILE A 186 2.92 9.82 2.19
CA ILE A 186 2.18 10.53 3.23
C ILE A 186 3.09 11.48 4.02
N LEU A 187 4.28 11.02 4.42
CA LEU A 187 5.22 11.82 5.21
C LEU A 187 5.65 13.11 4.50
N LEU A 188 5.88 13.05 3.18
CA LEU A 188 6.22 14.23 2.36
C LEU A 188 5.13 15.30 2.34
N GLU A 189 3.87 14.92 2.51
CA GLU A 189 2.72 15.81 2.41
C GLU A 189 2.21 16.34 3.76
N LEU A 190 2.78 15.85 4.87
CA LEU A 190 2.35 16.27 6.22
C LEU A 190 2.60 17.75 6.46
N LYS A 191 1.59 18.46 6.93
CA LYS A 191 1.70 19.83 7.44
C LYS A 191 2.54 19.85 8.71
N GLU A 192 2.97 21.05 9.12
CA GLU A 192 3.93 21.24 10.23
C GLU A 192 3.49 20.55 11.54
N LYS A 193 2.22 20.68 11.93
CA LYS A 193 1.70 20.14 13.19
C LYS A 193 1.21 18.69 13.12
N GLN A 194 1.17 18.11 11.91
CA GLN A 194 0.70 16.75 11.71
C GLN A 194 1.79 15.73 12.05
N LYS A 195 1.38 14.58 12.57
CA LYS A 195 2.25 13.42 12.79
C LYS A 195 1.71 12.19 12.10
N MET A 196 2.61 11.30 11.72
CA MET A 196 2.25 10.01 11.12
C MET A 196 2.63 8.88 12.05
N ILE A 197 1.69 7.95 12.22
CA ILE A 197 1.89 6.69 12.92
C ILE A 197 2.03 5.59 11.87
N VAL A 198 3.13 4.88 11.86
CA VAL A 198 3.35 3.72 10.99
C VAL A 198 3.36 2.44 11.79
N VAL A 199 2.70 1.42 11.26
CA VAL A 199 2.64 0.09 11.85
C VAL A 199 3.27 -0.90 10.88
N PRO A 200 4.56 -1.28 11.08
CA PRO A 200 5.21 -2.30 10.27
C PRO A 200 4.54 -3.66 10.48
N VAL A 201 4.13 -4.29 9.39
CA VAL A 201 3.47 -5.61 9.46
C VAL A 201 4.43 -6.78 9.25
N LEU A 202 5.68 -6.49 8.86
CA LEU A 202 6.74 -7.47 8.63
C LEU A 202 7.67 -7.52 9.83
N LYS A 203 7.99 -8.71 10.31
CA LYS A 203 8.99 -8.91 11.38
C LYS A 203 10.38 -8.49 10.88
N GLY A 204 11.07 -7.67 11.67
CA GLY A 204 12.43 -7.20 11.35
C GLY A 204 12.47 -6.15 10.22
N PHE A 205 11.33 -5.54 9.87
CA PHE A 205 11.28 -4.45 8.91
C PHE A 205 11.78 -3.14 9.54
N ASP A 206 12.86 -2.62 9.01
CA ASP A 206 13.42 -1.33 9.46
C ASP A 206 12.73 -0.17 8.73
N SER A 207 11.67 0.34 9.35
CA SER A 207 10.85 1.43 8.81
C SER A 207 11.66 2.68 8.48
N LEU A 208 12.57 3.08 9.35
CA LEU A 208 13.33 4.33 9.20
C LEU A 208 14.33 4.20 8.05
N LYS A 209 15.03 3.07 7.98
CA LYS A 209 15.98 2.78 6.90
C LYS A 209 15.31 2.75 5.52
N GLU A 210 14.17 2.04 5.39
CA GLU A 210 13.48 1.94 4.11
C GLU A 210 12.88 3.30 3.69
N MET A 211 12.33 4.08 4.61
CA MET A 211 11.87 5.44 4.33
C MET A 211 13.01 6.38 3.95
N LYS A 212 14.16 6.30 4.64
CA LYS A 212 15.36 7.06 4.29
C LYS A 212 15.87 6.70 2.89
N THR A 213 15.82 5.44 2.52
CA THR A 213 16.19 4.99 1.16
C THR A 213 15.30 5.62 0.08
N LEU A 214 13.99 5.72 0.33
CA LEU A 214 13.03 6.28 -0.62
C LEU A 214 13.04 7.82 -0.67
N LEU A 215 13.35 8.50 0.44
CA LEU A 215 13.20 9.94 0.58
C LEU A 215 14.55 10.71 0.57
N GLY A 216 15.67 10.00 0.72
CA GLY A 216 16.97 10.64 0.79
C GLY A 216 17.06 11.71 1.89
N ASN A 217 17.52 12.89 1.52
CA ASN A 217 17.71 14.00 2.46
C ASN A 217 16.41 14.55 3.05
N GLU A 218 15.27 14.41 2.35
CA GLU A 218 13.97 14.85 2.85
C GLU A 218 13.56 14.08 4.12
N PHE A 219 14.02 12.83 4.27
CA PHE A 219 13.74 12.03 5.46
C PHE A 219 14.26 12.70 6.74
N GLU A 220 15.46 13.21 6.74
CA GLU A 220 16.07 13.84 7.93
C GLU A 220 15.28 15.05 8.42
N ARG A 221 14.63 15.79 7.51
CA ARG A 221 13.77 16.94 7.84
C ARG A 221 12.42 16.54 8.43
N LEU A 222 11.95 15.33 8.12
CA LEU A 222 10.58 14.89 8.41
C LEU A 222 10.49 13.80 9.46
N LYS A 223 11.59 13.13 9.81
CA LYS A 223 11.61 11.98 10.72
C LYS A 223 10.97 12.25 12.09
N ASP A 224 11.07 13.48 12.60
CA ASP A 224 10.49 13.85 13.89
C ASP A 224 8.95 13.90 13.88
N LYS A 225 8.33 13.81 12.68
CA LYS A 225 6.88 13.66 12.53
C LYS A 225 6.42 12.20 12.60
N LEU A 226 7.36 11.23 12.68
CA LEU A 226 7.07 9.82 12.71
C LEU A 226 6.87 9.27 14.12
N ILE A 227 5.90 8.40 14.28
CA ILE A 227 5.72 7.49 15.41
C ILE A 227 5.70 6.08 14.82
N VAL A 228 6.63 5.24 15.24
CA VAL A 228 6.73 3.85 14.74
C VAL A 228 6.22 2.92 15.82
N LEU A 229 5.20 2.12 15.52
CA LEU A 229 4.63 1.12 16.41
C LEU A 229 5.01 -0.28 15.87
N ASP A 230 6.26 -0.67 16.07
CA ASP A 230 6.86 -1.88 15.50
C ASP A 230 6.54 -3.17 16.25
N GLN A 231 6.05 -3.10 17.49
CA GLN A 231 5.69 -4.26 18.30
C GLN A 231 4.40 -4.98 17.84
N PHE A 232 3.62 -4.38 16.94
CA PHE A 232 2.32 -4.91 16.51
C PHE A 232 2.36 -5.74 15.20
N HIS A 233 3.51 -6.29 14.83
CA HIS A 233 3.64 -7.17 13.67
C HIS A 233 3.09 -8.59 13.88
N PHE A 234 2.79 -9.03 15.13
CA PHE A 234 2.23 -10.36 15.51
C PHE A 234 3.04 -11.56 14.96
N GLY A 235 4.35 -11.42 14.84
CA GLY A 235 5.23 -12.47 14.30
C GLY A 235 5.60 -12.31 12.83
N GLY A 236 5.00 -11.34 12.10
CA GLY A 236 5.35 -10.99 10.73
C GLY A 236 4.19 -11.12 9.74
N TYR A 237 4.52 -11.22 8.44
CA TYR A 237 3.54 -11.30 7.36
C TYR A 237 2.55 -12.45 7.56
N ALA A 238 1.26 -12.15 7.45
CA ALA A 238 0.15 -13.10 7.62
C ALA A 238 0.13 -13.89 8.94
N LYS A 239 0.96 -13.50 9.93
CA LYS A 239 0.90 -14.07 11.29
C LYS A 239 -0.11 -13.30 12.12
N THR A 240 -0.90 -14.05 12.89
CA THR A 240 -1.99 -13.57 13.74
C THR A 240 -1.99 -14.31 15.08
N ASN A 241 -2.75 -13.83 16.02
CA ASN A 241 -3.11 -14.54 17.26
C ASN A 241 -4.60 -14.38 17.53
N SER A 242 -5.11 -15.10 18.54
CA SER A 242 -6.53 -15.08 18.90
C SER A 242 -7.02 -13.70 19.32
N GLU A 243 -6.21 -12.90 20.00
CA GLU A 243 -6.56 -11.54 20.42
C GLU A 243 -6.79 -10.61 19.23
N LEU A 244 -5.90 -10.66 18.22
CA LEU A 244 -6.05 -9.89 16.99
C LEU A 244 -7.29 -10.31 16.20
N ILE A 245 -7.53 -11.61 16.04
CA ILE A 245 -8.69 -12.13 15.32
C ILE A 245 -9.99 -11.67 16.00
N PHE A 246 -10.10 -11.88 17.31
CA PHE A 246 -11.25 -11.44 18.08
C PHE A 246 -11.50 -9.92 17.93
N PHE A 247 -10.44 -9.12 17.99
CA PHE A 247 -10.54 -7.66 17.80
C PHE A 247 -11.06 -7.30 16.41
N VAL A 248 -10.52 -7.95 15.35
CA VAL A 248 -10.94 -7.73 13.96
C VAL A 248 -12.42 -8.09 13.78
N ASP A 249 -12.84 -9.23 14.29
CA ASP A 249 -14.25 -9.68 14.22
C ASP A 249 -15.17 -8.66 14.89
N LYS A 250 -14.86 -8.25 16.12
CA LYS A 250 -15.64 -7.23 16.84
C LYS A 250 -15.66 -5.86 16.16
N PHE A 251 -14.55 -5.46 15.56
CA PHE A 251 -14.48 -4.24 14.78
C PHE A 251 -15.39 -4.30 13.55
N ASN A 252 -15.35 -5.42 12.82
CA ASN A 252 -16.13 -5.64 11.62
C ASN A 252 -17.65 -5.76 11.88
N GLU A 253 -18.04 -6.24 13.07
CA GLU A 253 -19.44 -6.24 13.52
C GLU A 253 -19.97 -4.81 13.83
N THR A 254 -19.10 -3.89 14.25
CA THR A 254 -19.48 -2.58 14.77
C THR A 254 -19.46 -1.49 13.71
N ASN A 255 -18.61 -1.63 12.68
CA ASN A 255 -18.38 -0.61 11.67
C ASN A 255 -18.94 -1.00 10.30
N ASN A 256 -19.24 -0.01 9.48
CA ASN A 256 -19.75 -0.19 8.11
C ASN A 256 -18.67 -0.46 7.06
N PHE A 257 -17.47 -0.83 7.49
CA PHE A 257 -16.38 -1.27 6.64
C PHE A 257 -15.60 -2.39 7.33
N GLN A 258 -14.92 -3.18 6.51
CA GLN A 258 -14.17 -4.34 6.98
C GLN A 258 -12.69 -4.04 7.06
N ILE A 259 -12.02 -4.65 8.03
CA ILE A 259 -10.57 -4.75 8.11
C ILE A 259 -10.16 -6.22 8.09
N GLU A 260 -8.95 -6.51 7.61
CA GLU A 260 -8.42 -7.87 7.54
C GLU A 260 -7.19 -8.04 8.46
N PRO A 261 -6.90 -9.23 8.97
CA PRO A 261 -5.90 -9.40 10.03
C PRO A 261 -4.43 -9.28 9.58
N VAL A 262 -4.14 -9.21 8.26
CA VAL A 262 -2.75 -9.20 7.76
C VAL A 262 -2.12 -7.81 7.84
N TYR A 263 -2.87 -6.76 7.44
CA TYR A 263 -2.42 -5.36 7.38
C TYR A 263 -3.30 -4.45 8.23
N THR A 264 -4.55 -4.25 7.83
CA THR A 264 -5.43 -3.23 8.37
C THR A 264 -5.87 -3.52 9.80
N GLY A 265 -6.08 -4.79 10.14
CA GLY A 265 -6.40 -5.23 11.48
C GLY A 265 -5.26 -4.97 12.47
N LYS A 266 -4.00 -5.20 12.07
CA LYS A 266 -2.83 -4.88 12.91
C LYS A 266 -2.72 -3.39 13.19
N VAL A 267 -2.99 -2.56 12.18
CA VAL A 267 -3.00 -1.09 12.34
C VAL A 267 -4.09 -0.67 13.31
N MET A 268 -5.28 -1.22 13.16
CA MET A 268 -6.42 -0.84 14.00
C MET A 268 -6.22 -1.29 15.46
N PHE A 269 -5.66 -2.49 15.64
CA PHE A 269 -5.26 -2.97 16.96
C PHE A 269 -4.17 -2.09 17.60
N ALA A 270 -3.15 -1.73 16.82
CA ALA A 270 -2.09 -0.82 17.27
C ALA A 270 -2.64 0.57 17.64
N LEU A 271 -3.57 1.12 16.83
CA LEU A 271 -4.24 2.37 17.11
C LEU A 271 -5.01 2.30 18.43
N ASN A 272 -5.76 1.21 18.66
CA ASN A 272 -6.48 0.99 19.90
C ASN A 272 -5.54 1.04 21.13
N LYS A 273 -4.42 0.31 21.08
CA LYS A 273 -3.42 0.30 22.17
C LYS A 273 -2.70 1.64 22.31
N TRP A 274 -2.40 2.32 21.21
CA TRP A 274 -1.76 3.62 21.24
C TRP A 274 -2.67 4.69 21.89
N ILE A 275 -3.95 4.73 21.56
CA ILE A 275 -4.92 5.64 22.18
C ILE A 275 -4.98 5.42 23.71
N GLU A 276 -4.87 4.16 24.18
CA GLU A 276 -4.81 3.84 25.62
C GLU A 276 -3.55 4.34 26.31
N SER A 277 -2.45 4.43 25.58
CA SER A 277 -1.14 4.80 26.13
C SER A 277 -0.88 6.30 26.20
N VAL A 278 -1.67 7.13 25.52
CA VAL A 278 -1.46 8.58 25.43
C VAL A 278 -2.59 9.35 26.09
N ASN A 279 -2.26 10.53 26.66
CA ASN A 279 -3.23 11.43 27.27
C ASN A 279 -3.06 12.84 26.73
N PHE A 280 -3.96 13.26 25.85
CA PHE A 280 -3.99 14.61 25.30
C PHE A 280 -4.96 15.51 26.10
N LYS A 281 -4.61 16.78 26.26
CA LYS A 281 -5.48 17.77 26.90
C LYS A 281 -6.67 18.14 26.01
N GLU A 282 -6.47 18.17 24.69
CA GLU A 282 -7.43 18.57 23.67
C GLU A 282 -7.88 17.37 22.85
N ASN A 283 -9.04 17.49 22.22
CA ASN A 283 -9.51 16.49 21.26
C ASN A 283 -8.60 16.44 20.04
N LYS A 284 -8.29 15.23 19.58
CA LYS A 284 -7.42 14.96 18.43
C LYS A 284 -8.19 14.23 17.32
N LYS A 285 -7.89 14.56 16.08
CA LYS A 285 -8.43 13.88 14.90
C LYS A 285 -7.39 12.92 14.35
N VAL A 286 -7.78 11.66 14.18
CA VAL A 286 -6.92 10.61 13.61
C VAL A 286 -7.53 10.14 12.30
N LEU A 287 -6.73 10.12 11.24
CA LEU A 287 -7.09 9.53 9.95
C LEU A 287 -6.42 8.18 9.80
N PHE A 288 -7.21 7.12 9.78
CA PHE A 288 -6.76 5.81 9.35
C PHE A 288 -6.82 5.73 7.81
N VAL A 289 -5.72 5.34 7.17
CA VAL A 289 -5.68 5.10 5.73
C VAL A 289 -5.92 3.61 5.47
N HIS A 290 -7.11 3.29 4.97
CA HIS A 290 -7.45 1.92 4.57
C HIS A 290 -6.83 1.61 3.21
N THR A 291 -5.71 0.91 3.22
CA THR A 291 -4.89 0.67 2.02
C THR A 291 -5.37 -0.46 1.12
N GLY A 292 -6.59 -0.96 1.31
CA GLY A 292 -7.12 -2.13 0.61
C GLY A 292 -6.67 -3.44 1.25
N GLY A 293 -6.61 -4.51 0.47
CA GLY A 293 -6.21 -5.84 0.96
C GLY A 293 -7.39 -6.77 1.25
N LEU A 294 -8.62 -6.34 0.94
CA LEU A 294 -9.85 -7.12 1.11
C LEU A 294 -10.16 -8.05 -0.07
N THR A 295 -9.20 -8.33 -0.95
CA THR A 295 -9.41 -9.25 -2.07
C THR A 295 -9.62 -10.67 -1.55
N ASN A 296 -10.87 -11.09 -1.51
CA ASN A 296 -11.29 -12.48 -1.31
C ASN A 296 -11.17 -13.21 -2.66
N LEU A 297 -9.95 -13.56 -3.05
CA LEU A 297 -9.66 -14.42 -4.20
C LEU A 297 -9.17 -15.78 -3.73
#